data_a552deb686f2eb3e0088ab9de92a1ce1
#
_entry.id   a552deb686f2eb3e0088ab9de92a1ce1
#
_cell.length_a   1.000
_cell.length_b   1.000
_cell.length_c   1.000
_cell.angle_alpha   90.00
_cell.angle_beta   90.00
_cell.angle_gamma   90.00
#
_symmetry.space_group_name_H-M   'P 1'
#
loop_
_entity.id
_entity.type
_entity.pdbx_description
1 polymer ?
#
loop_
_entity_poly.entity_id
_entity_poly.type
_entity_poly.pdbx_seq_one_letter_code
_entity_poly.pdbx_strand_id
1 'polypeptide(L)'
;MKKLITTALFAIAAFAINASAHAADGEAIVKKARCVACHTVDAKRVGPSYKEVAAKYKGDAKATAMLFEKVRHGGSGNWGNVPMIPHGEDKISNDDLNAAIKWILSL
;
A
#
# COMPACT_ATOMS: atom_id res chain seq x y z
N MET A 1 -16.42 -12.24 62.47
CA MET A 1 -15.60 -11.33 61.64
C MET A 1 -15.58 -11.87 60.24
N LYS A 2 -16.28 -11.20 59.35
CA LYS A 2 -16.36 -11.65 57.95
C LYS A 2 -15.35 -10.85 57.14
N LYS A 3 -14.40 -11.54 56.56
CA LYS A 3 -13.44 -10.93 55.60
C LYS A 3 -14.06 -10.90 54.22
N LEU A 4 -14.34 -9.71 53.76
CA LEU A 4 -14.76 -9.47 52.36
C LEU A 4 -13.54 -9.53 51.47
N ILE A 5 -13.49 -10.54 50.63
CA ILE A 5 -12.48 -10.64 49.55
C ILE A 5 -13.07 -9.94 48.35
N THR A 6 -12.54 -8.76 48.07
CA THR A 6 -12.91 -8.00 46.87
C THR A 6 -12.09 -8.54 45.71
N THR A 7 -12.73 -9.30 44.86
CA THR A 7 -12.13 -9.78 43.61
C THR A 7 -12.16 -8.63 42.60
N ALA A 8 -11.01 -8.03 42.34
CA ALA A 8 -10.86 -7.06 41.27
C ALA A 8 -10.88 -7.79 39.94
N LEU A 9 -11.91 -7.58 39.14
CA LEU A 9 -11.98 -8.02 37.75
C LEU A 9 -11.14 -7.09 36.93
N PHE A 10 -9.98 -7.55 36.49
CA PHE A 10 -9.19 -6.88 35.43
C PHE A 10 -9.85 -7.19 34.09
N ALA A 11 -10.55 -6.22 33.53
CA ALA A 11 -10.97 -6.29 32.14
C ALA A 11 -9.75 -6.00 31.23
N ILE A 12 -9.20 -7.03 30.61
CA ILE A 12 -8.21 -6.88 29.57
C ILE A 12 -8.95 -6.45 28.29
N ALA A 13 -8.87 -5.17 27.98
CA ALA A 13 -9.32 -4.68 26.70
C ALA A 13 -8.36 -5.20 25.62
N ALA A 14 -8.81 -6.18 24.85
CA ALA A 14 -8.07 -6.65 23.68
C ALA A 14 -8.14 -5.56 22.61
N PHE A 15 -7.03 -4.88 22.35
CA PHE A 15 -6.87 -4.01 21.18
C PHE A 15 -6.77 -4.89 19.95
N ALA A 16 -7.85 -5.03 19.20
CA ALA A 16 -7.82 -5.64 17.88
C ALA A 16 -7.15 -4.65 16.92
N ILE A 17 -5.89 -4.92 16.56
CA ILE A 17 -5.20 -4.19 15.50
C ILE A 17 -5.79 -4.65 14.18
N ASN A 18 -6.62 -3.80 13.55
CA ASN A 18 -7.19 -4.06 12.24
C ASN A 18 -6.14 -3.88 11.15
N ALA A 19 -5.30 -4.91 10.91
CA ALA A 19 -4.34 -4.92 9.81
C ALA A 19 -5.03 -4.91 8.41
N SER A 20 -6.30 -5.34 8.32
CA SER A 20 -7.08 -5.37 7.09
C SER A 20 -7.57 -4.00 6.59
N ALA A 21 -7.62 -2.97 7.44
CA ALA A 21 -8.06 -1.64 7.03
C ALA A 21 -7.11 -0.99 6.01
N HIS A 22 -5.79 -1.21 6.13
CA HIS A 22 -4.80 -0.65 5.22
C HIS A 22 -4.80 -1.31 3.82
N ALA A 23 -5.12 -2.60 3.71
CA ALA A 23 -5.21 -3.30 2.43
C ALA A 23 -6.41 -2.80 1.59
N ALA A 24 -7.58 -2.60 2.23
CA ALA A 24 -8.77 -2.06 1.58
C ALA A 24 -8.56 -0.61 1.13
N ASP A 25 -7.84 0.19 1.93
CA ASP A 25 -7.53 1.58 1.61
C ASP A 25 -6.58 1.68 0.40
N GLY A 26 -5.58 0.82 0.29
CA GLY A 26 -4.64 0.79 -0.83
C GLY A 26 -5.34 0.57 -2.17
N GLU A 27 -6.27 -0.37 -2.25
CA GLU A 27 -7.08 -0.60 -3.45
C GLU A 27 -7.95 0.61 -3.82
N ALA A 28 -8.62 1.20 -2.85
CA ALA A 28 -9.44 2.38 -3.07
C ALA A 28 -8.59 3.59 -3.52
N ILE A 29 -7.40 3.75 -2.96
CA ILE A 29 -6.48 4.82 -3.30
C ILE A 29 -6.01 4.72 -4.77
N VAL A 30 -5.60 3.54 -5.23
CA VAL A 30 -5.13 3.37 -6.61
C VAL A 30 -6.25 3.60 -7.62
N LYS A 31 -7.49 3.29 -7.29
CA LYS A 31 -8.66 3.62 -8.10
C LYS A 31 -8.90 5.12 -8.15
N LYS A 32 -8.90 5.78 -7.01
CA LYS A 32 -9.10 7.24 -6.89
C LYS A 32 -8.02 8.03 -7.61
N ALA A 33 -6.76 7.62 -7.48
CA ALA A 33 -5.62 8.25 -8.14
C ALA A 33 -5.47 7.86 -9.62
N ARG A 34 -6.39 7.04 -10.15
CA ARG A 34 -6.47 6.60 -11.55
C ARG A 34 -5.27 5.76 -12.02
N CYS A 35 -4.58 5.12 -11.11
CA CYS A 35 -3.51 4.17 -11.44
C CYS A 35 -4.05 3.02 -12.31
N VAL A 36 -5.32 2.68 -12.11
CA VAL A 36 -6.02 1.62 -12.85
C VAL A 36 -6.20 1.91 -14.36
N ALA A 37 -5.93 3.13 -14.81
CA ALA A 37 -5.90 3.45 -16.23
C ALA A 37 -4.77 2.71 -16.97
N CYS A 38 -3.66 2.44 -16.27
CA CYS A 38 -2.45 1.83 -16.83
C CYS A 38 -2.04 0.53 -16.14
N HIS A 39 -2.52 0.26 -14.94
CA HIS A 39 -2.17 -0.90 -14.13
C HIS A 39 -3.40 -1.70 -13.72
N THR A 40 -3.28 -3.02 -13.70
CA THR A 40 -4.27 -3.91 -13.08
C THR A 40 -3.60 -4.82 -12.05
N VAL A 41 -4.37 -5.55 -11.26
CA VAL A 41 -3.83 -6.44 -10.23
C VAL A 41 -3.09 -7.62 -10.86
N ASP A 42 -3.69 -8.28 -11.85
CA ASP A 42 -3.24 -9.59 -12.34
C ASP A 42 -2.60 -9.56 -13.73
N ALA A 43 -2.91 -8.58 -14.55
CA ALA A 43 -2.49 -8.56 -15.94
C ALA A 43 -1.74 -7.29 -16.30
N LYS A 44 -0.74 -7.43 -17.17
CA LYS A 44 -0.09 -6.28 -17.81
C LYS A 44 -1.11 -5.53 -18.69
N ARG A 45 -1.05 -4.22 -18.61
CA ARG A 45 -1.82 -3.32 -19.48
C ARG A 45 -0.87 -2.35 -20.18
N VAL A 46 -0.93 -1.07 -19.88
CA VAL A 46 0.09 -0.10 -20.31
C VAL A 46 1.36 -0.29 -19.47
N GLY A 47 1.20 -0.37 -18.17
CA GLY A 47 2.25 -0.70 -17.22
C GLY A 47 2.17 -2.13 -16.71
N PRO A 48 3.14 -2.56 -15.89
CA PRO A 48 3.13 -3.89 -15.26
C PRO A 48 1.93 -4.06 -14.35
N SER A 49 1.51 -5.32 -14.15
CA SER A 49 0.53 -5.64 -13.13
C SER A 49 1.09 -5.36 -11.73
N TYR A 50 0.21 -5.11 -10.76
CA TYR A 50 0.66 -4.92 -9.37
C TYR A 50 1.33 -6.18 -8.81
N LYS A 51 0.87 -7.36 -9.21
CA LYS A 51 1.50 -8.63 -8.81
C LYS A 51 2.91 -8.81 -9.40
N GLU A 52 3.13 -8.37 -10.63
CA GLU A 52 4.49 -8.35 -11.23
C GLU A 52 5.41 -7.40 -10.46
N VAL A 53 4.92 -6.22 -10.08
CA VAL A 53 5.68 -5.26 -9.26
C VAL A 53 6.02 -5.88 -7.90
N ALA A 54 5.05 -6.47 -7.22
CA ALA A 54 5.26 -7.14 -5.94
C ALA A 54 6.30 -8.25 -6.05
N ALA A 55 6.22 -9.09 -7.08
CA ALA A 55 7.15 -10.19 -7.30
C ALA A 55 8.58 -9.69 -7.57
N LYS A 56 8.74 -8.64 -8.39
CA LYS A 56 10.05 -8.07 -8.73
C LYS A 56 10.78 -7.50 -7.52
N TYR A 57 10.05 -6.85 -6.63
CA TYR A 57 10.63 -6.14 -5.49
C TYR A 57 10.46 -6.88 -4.15
N LYS A 58 10.06 -8.15 -4.19
CA LYS A 58 9.90 -8.97 -3.00
C LYS A 58 11.21 -9.05 -2.20
N GLY A 59 11.14 -8.67 -0.92
CA GLY A 59 12.29 -8.70 -0.02
C GLY A 59 13.27 -7.53 -0.20
N ASP A 60 13.01 -6.60 -1.11
CA ASP A 60 13.83 -5.41 -1.28
C ASP A 60 13.42 -4.32 -0.28
N ALA A 61 14.27 -4.06 0.71
CA ALA A 61 14.03 -3.05 1.74
C ALA A 61 13.98 -1.61 1.17
N LYS A 62 14.53 -1.38 -0.02
CA LYS A 62 14.56 -0.07 -0.69
C LYS A 62 13.37 0.15 -1.62
N ALA A 63 12.56 -0.87 -1.86
CA ALA A 63 11.49 -0.84 -2.86
C ALA A 63 10.47 0.27 -2.59
N THR A 64 10.03 0.44 -1.35
CA THR A 64 9.03 1.45 -0.99
C THR A 64 9.48 2.86 -1.36
N ALA A 65 10.69 3.26 -0.98
CA ALA A 65 11.24 4.58 -1.29
C ALA A 65 11.46 4.77 -2.80
N MET A 66 11.97 3.75 -3.48
CA MET A 66 12.21 3.78 -4.92
C MET A 66 10.91 3.91 -5.70
N LEU A 67 9.88 3.15 -5.35
CA LEU A 67 8.57 3.22 -6.00
C LEU A 67 7.86 4.54 -5.71
N PHE A 68 8.03 5.09 -4.52
CA PHE A 68 7.53 6.43 -4.20
C PHE A 68 8.07 7.48 -5.18
N GLU A 69 9.39 7.52 -5.36
CA GLU A 69 10.04 8.44 -6.29
C GLU A 69 9.63 8.17 -7.74
N LYS A 70 9.49 6.89 -8.13
CA LYS A 70 9.03 6.52 -9.47
C LYS A 70 7.63 7.06 -9.76
N VAL A 71 6.71 6.95 -8.85
CA VAL A 71 5.34 7.48 -9.03
C VAL A 71 5.35 9.00 -9.08
N ARG A 72 6.12 9.65 -8.22
CA ARG A 72 6.22 11.12 -8.20
C ARG A 72 6.78 11.69 -9.49
N HIS A 73 7.84 11.11 -10.01
CA HIS A 73 8.61 11.65 -11.14
C HIS A 73 8.33 10.94 -12.47
N GLY A 74 7.75 9.74 -12.44
CA GLY A 74 7.49 8.96 -13.62
C GLY A 74 8.76 8.46 -14.31
N GLY A 75 8.68 8.24 -15.61
CA GLY A 75 9.79 7.80 -16.42
C GLY A 75 9.68 6.35 -16.89
N SER A 76 10.71 5.88 -17.59
CA SER A 76 10.78 4.54 -18.17
C SER A 76 12.10 3.84 -17.82
N GLY A 77 12.23 2.59 -18.22
CA GLY A 77 13.47 1.82 -18.14
C GLY A 77 13.36 0.57 -17.27
N ASN A 78 12.75 0.63 -16.09
CA ASN A 78 12.64 -0.54 -15.22
C ASN A 78 11.72 -1.63 -15.78
N TRP A 79 10.75 -1.24 -16.63
CA TRP A 79 9.75 -2.11 -17.22
C TRP A 79 9.66 -1.93 -18.75
N GLY A 80 10.73 -1.49 -19.39
CA GLY A 80 10.78 -1.23 -20.81
C GLY A 80 10.68 0.25 -21.16
N ASN A 81 10.28 0.54 -22.40
CA ASN A 81 10.38 1.89 -22.97
C ASN A 81 9.12 2.75 -22.77
N VAL A 82 8.01 2.16 -22.35
CA VAL A 82 6.77 2.91 -22.14
C VAL A 82 6.90 3.75 -20.85
N PRO A 83 6.79 5.08 -20.94
CA PRO A 83 6.96 5.92 -19.78
C PRO A 83 5.71 5.90 -18.89
N MET A 84 5.93 5.90 -17.58
CA MET A 84 4.92 6.23 -16.61
C MET A 84 4.82 7.75 -16.48
N ILE A 85 3.62 8.31 -16.48
CA ILE A 85 3.42 9.74 -16.23
C ILE A 85 3.64 10.07 -14.76
N PRO A 86 4.19 11.25 -14.45
CA PRO A 86 4.39 11.66 -13.05
C PRO A 86 3.06 11.93 -12.35
N HIS A 87 3.02 11.60 -11.05
CA HIS A 87 1.88 11.84 -10.17
C HIS A 87 2.31 12.71 -8.99
N GLY A 88 2.03 14.00 -9.07
CA GLY A 88 2.33 14.95 -8.02
C GLY A 88 1.37 14.85 -6.82
N GLU A 89 1.62 15.68 -5.81
CA GLU A 89 0.79 15.71 -4.60
C GLU A 89 -0.66 16.18 -4.87
N ASP A 90 -0.89 16.89 -5.95
CA ASP A 90 -2.23 17.26 -6.44
C ASP A 90 -3.08 16.06 -6.86
N LYS A 91 -2.43 14.95 -7.26
CA LYS A 91 -3.09 13.71 -7.69
C LYS A 91 -3.18 12.66 -6.58
N ILE A 92 -2.17 12.58 -5.74
CA ILE A 92 -2.08 11.62 -4.64
C ILE A 92 -1.19 12.18 -3.52
N SER A 93 -1.70 12.24 -2.29
CA SER A 93 -0.93 12.69 -1.12
C SER A 93 0.23 11.74 -0.81
N ASN A 94 1.20 12.19 -0.02
CA ASN A 94 2.30 11.35 0.43
C ASN A 94 1.83 10.15 1.24
N ASP A 95 0.89 10.34 2.15
CA ASP A 95 0.35 9.26 2.98
C ASP A 95 -0.40 8.22 2.13
N ASP A 96 -1.24 8.68 1.20
CA ASP A 96 -1.97 7.81 0.30
C ASP A 96 -1.02 7.05 -0.63
N LEU A 97 0.00 7.70 -1.15
CA LEU A 97 0.99 7.03 -2.00
C LEU A 97 1.75 5.94 -1.24
N ASN A 98 2.17 6.21 -0.02
CA ASN A 98 2.81 5.19 0.81
C ASN A 98 1.87 4.01 1.11
N ALA A 99 0.61 4.28 1.40
CA ALA A 99 -0.40 3.24 1.63
C ALA A 99 -0.66 2.40 0.35
N ALA A 100 -0.74 3.04 -0.80
CA ALA A 100 -0.89 2.38 -2.09
C ALA A 100 0.31 1.46 -2.42
N ILE A 101 1.52 1.94 -2.23
CA ILE A 101 2.76 1.16 -2.46
C ILE A 101 2.82 -0.04 -1.51
N LYS A 102 2.51 0.15 -0.24
CA LYS A 102 2.43 -0.96 0.73
C LYS A 102 1.44 -2.03 0.29
N TRP A 103 0.27 -1.61 -0.14
CA TRP A 103 -0.75 -2.53 -0.64
C TRP A 103 -0.26 -3.30 -1.88
N ILE A 104 0.31 -2.61 -2.86
CA ILE A 104 0.86 -3.23 -4.07
C ILE A 104 1.92 -4.27 -3.73
N LEU A 105 2.86 -3.93 -2.85
CA LEU A 105 3.94 -4.83 -2.44
C LEU A 105 3.45 -6.02 -1.60
N SER A 106 2.23 -5.98 -1.11
CA SER A 106 1.61 -7.07 -0.34
C SER A 106 0.93 -8.14 -1.21
N LEU A 107 0.78 -7.91 -2.51
CA LEU A 107 0.03 -8.77 -3.44
C LEU A 107 0.77 -10.05 -3.89
#